data_16da746d81719a82ffce98b3c76e66cf
#
_entry.id   16da746d81719a82ffce98b3c76e66cf
#
_cell.length_a   1.000
_cell.length_b   1.000
_cell.length_c   1.000
_cell.angle_alpha   90.00
_cell.angle_beta   90.00
_cell.angle_gamma   90.00
#
_symmetry.space_group_name_H-M   'P 1'
#
loop_
_entity.id
_entity.type
_entity.pdbx_description
1 polymer ?
#
loop_
_entity_poly.entity_id
_entity_poly.type
_entity_poly.pdbx_seq_one_letter_code
_entity_poly.pdbx_strand_id
1 'polypeptide(L)'
;MTALASHLSHAPTLCEEDPRSADAVALSDIMAEITFGLYPEDAENGIFPTTIEELVERGMLVLARVDGEAAACGALMAHGQVDGFDALEVKRMLVLPAFRGRGLSRLVLTRLEQIARQRNAQKLVLMCGPRQPEALRLYETQGFVRRSAYGKHSEHPLSFFFEKTL
;
A
#
# COMPACT_ATOMS: atom_id res chain seq x y z
N MET A 1 38.45 5.48 23.97
CA MET A 1 38.30 4.63 22.78
C MET A 1 36.88 4.16 22.74
N THR A 2 36.04 4.90 22.04
CA THR A 2 34.59 4.64 21.94
C THR A 2 34.36 3.72 20.75
N ALA A 3 33.93 2.51 21.00
CA ALA A 3 33.57 1.55 19.96
C ALA A 3 32.33 2.09 19.19
N LEU A 4 32.55 2.50 17.96
CA LEU A 4 31.47 2.65 16.99
C LEU A 4 30.93 1.25 16.71
N ALA A 5 29.79 0.92 17.34
CA ALA A 5 28.99 -0.22 16.95
C ALA A 5 28.50 0.05 15.51
N SER A 6 29.11 -0.63 14.57
CA SER A 6 28.63 -0.71 13.19
C SER A 6 27.26 -1.41 13.23
N HIS A 7 26.18 -0.62 13.14
CA HIS A 7 24.87 -1.15 12.83
C HIS A 7 24.93 -1.74 11.41
N LEU A 8 25.23 -3.02 11.31
CA LEU A 8 24.98 -3.81 10.12
C LEU A 8 23.45 -3.87 9.97
N SER A 9 22.88 -2.89 9.28
CA SER A 9 21.50 -2.95 8.86
C SER A 9 21.36 -4.13 7.92
N HIS A 10 20.71 -5.19 8.38
CA HIS A 10 20.41 -6.33 7.54
C HIS A 10 19.45 -5.89 6.42
N ALA A 11 19.57 -6.54 5.26
CA ALA A 11 18.64 -6.29 4.17
C ALA A 11 17.19 -6.52 4.65
N PRO A 12 16.24 -5.67 4.27
CA PRO A 12 14.85 -5.84 4.68
C PRO A 12 14.29 -7.16 4.16
N THR A 13 13.52 -7.85 5.00
CA THR A 13 12.79 -9.06 4.60
C THR A 13 11.35 -8.71 4.25
N LEU A 14 10.82 -9.35 3.21
CA LEU A 14 9.44 -9.21 2.74
C LEU A 14 8.72 -10.54 2.91
N CYS A 15 7.57 -10.53 3.56
CA CYS A 15 6.72 -11.72 3.73
C CYS A 15 5.25 -11.39 3.49
N GLU A 16 4.53 -12.39 3.00
CA GLU A 16 3.06 -12.36 3.11
C GLU A 16 2.70 -12.58 4.58
N GLU A 17 1.77 -11.80 5.08
CA GLU A 17 1.40 -11.77 6.50
C GLU A 17 -0.11 -11.92 6.65
N ASP A 18 -0.55 -12.63 7.70
CA ASP A 18 -1.97 -12.64 8.08
C ASP A 18 -2.39 -11.22 8.46
N PRO A 19 -3.41 -10.63 7.81
CA PRO A 19 -3.89 -9.30 8.17
C PRO A 19 -4.32 -9.15 9.63
N ARG A 20 -4.58 -10.25 10.32
CA ARG A 20 -4.94 -10.30 11.76
C ARG A 20 -3.75 -10.41 12.70
N SER A 21 -2.52 -10.51 12.18
CA SER A 21 -1.34 -10.52 13.03
C SER A 21 -1.21 -9.21 13.81
N ALA A 22 -0.57 -9.26 14.98
CA ALA A 22 -0.39 -8.08 15.83
C ALA A 22 0.32 -6.93 15.10
N ASP A 23 1.34 -7.25 14.29
CA ASP A 23 2.05 -6.25 13.49
C ASP A 23 1.17 -5.65 12.39
N ALA A 24 0.38 -6.47 11.71
CA ALA A 24 -0.53 -6.00 10.66
C ALA A 24 -1.61 -5.07 11.21
N VAL A 25 -2.19 -5.43 12.37
CA VAL A 25 -3.18 -4.59 13.06
C VAL A 25 -2.55 -3.27 13.50
N ALA A 26 -1.37 -3.30 14.13
CA ALA A 26 -0.69 -2.08 14.58
C ALA A 26 -0.38 -1.12 13.40
N LEU A 27 0.12 -1.65 12.28
CA LEU A 27 0.36 -0.83 11.07
C LEU A 27 -0.94 -0.29 10.48
N SER A 28 -2.03 -1.05 10.57
CA SER A 28 -3.36 -0.62 10.11
C SER A 28 -3.90 0.55 10.92
N ASP A 29 -3.75 0.50 12.24
CA ASP A 29 -4.18 1.57 13.13
C ASP A 29 -3.39 2.85 12.86
N ILE A 30 -2.06 2.76 12.75
CA ILE A 30 -1.20 3.90 12.41
C ILE A 30 -1.60 4.50 11.06
N MET A 31 -1.89 3.67 10.06
CA MET A 31 -2.31 4.16 8.76
C MET A 31 -3.67 4.84 8.81
N ALA A 32 -4.62 4.32 9.59
CA ALA A 32 -5.92 4.96 9.77
C ALA A 32 -5.76 6.35 10.39
N GLU A 33 -4.96 6.49 11.45
CA GLU A 33 -4.65 7.78 12.07
C GLU A 33 -4.05 8.78 11.07
N ILE A 34 -3.06 8.34 10.27
CA ILE A 34 -2.43 9.19 9.26
C ILE A 34 -3.46 9.62 8.20
N THR A 35 -4.27 8.69 7.71
CA THR A 35 -5.25 8.95 6.65
C THR A 35 -6.33 9.92 7.14
N PHE A 36 -6.90 9.68 8.32
CA PHE A 36 -7.89 10.60 8.89
C PHE A 36 -7.30 11.98 9.23
N GLY A 37 -6.02 12.04 9.63
CA GLY A 37 -5.33 13.30 9.82
C GLY A 37 -5.12 14.09 8.53
N LEU A 38 -4.88 13.40 7.41
CA LEU A 38 -4.73 14.03 6.09
C LEU A 38 -6.07 14.39 5.43
N TYR A 39 -7.11 13.58 5.65
CA TYR A 39 -8.42 13.70 4.99
C TYR A 39 -9.55 13.58 6.04
N PRO A 40 -9.69 14.53 6.96
CA PRO A 40 -10.73 14.48 7.99
C PRO A 40 -12.15 14.49 7.39
N GLU A 41 -12.30 15.08 6.20
CA GLU A 41 -13.54 15.11 5.43
C GLU A 41 -14.00 13.74 4.92
N ASP A 42 -13.10 12.77 4.81
CA ASP A 42 -13.45 11.44 4.31
C ASP A 42 -14.45 10.73 5.23
N ALA A 43 -14.27 10.84 6.54
CA ALA A 43 -15.20 10.28 7.52
C ALA A 43 -16.60 10.90 7.42
N GLU A 44 -16.68 12.21 7.17
CA GLU A 44 -17.95 12.92 6.97
C GLU A 44 -18.67 12.47 5.69
N ASN A 45 -17.90 12.09 4.68
CA ASN A 45 -18.39 11.57 3.40
C ASN A 45 -18.62 10.03 3.39
N GLY A 46 -18.46 9.36 4.54
CA GLY A 46 -18.64 7.91 4.64
C GLY A 46 -17.55 7.10 3.95
N ILE A 47 -16.36 7.68 3.77
CA ILE A 47 -15.20 7.05 3.14
C ILE A 47 -14.28 6.53 4.24
N PHE A 48 -14.16 5.22 4.32
CA PHE A 48 -13.35 4.56 5.33
C PHE A 48 -12.25 3.71 4.69
N PRO A 49 -11.11 3.55 5.39
CA PRO A 49 -10.07 2.62 4.95
C PRO A 49 -10.61 1.19 4.82
N THR A 50 -10.01 0.42 3.93
CA THR A 50 -10.26 -1.03 3.84
C THR A 50 -10.08 -1.68 5.22
N THR A 51 -11.02 -2.49 5.65
CA THR A 51 -10.94 -3.16 6.96
C THR A 51 -10.04 -4.39 6.95
N ILE A 52 -9.70 -4.89 8.14
CA ILE A 52 -8.96 -6.16 8.28
C ILE A 52 -9.81 -7.32 7.74
N GLU A 53 -11.10 -7.33 8.01
CA GLU A 53 -12.05 -8.34 7.55
C GLU A 53 -12.10 -8.40 6.02
N GLU A 54 -12.17 -7.26 5.35
CA GLU A 54 -12.12 -7.18 3.89
C GLU A 54 -10.80 -7.71 3.32
N LEU A 55 -9.67 -7.43 4.00
CA LEU A 55 -8.37 -7.98 3.60
C LEU A 55 -8.31 -9.50 3.75
N VAL A 56 -8.85 -10.03 4.84
CA VAL A 56 -8.92 -11.48 5.08
C VAL A 56 -9.79 -12.17 4.04
N GLU A 57 -10.93 -11.57 3.69
CA GLU A 57 -11.91 -12.15 2.78
C GLU A 57 -11.42 -12.18 1.33
N ARG A 58 -10.81 -11.10 0.84
CA ARG A 58 -10.55 -10.93 -0.60
C ARG A 58 -9.24 -10.23 -0.93
N GLY A 59 -8.33 -10.16 0.02
CA GLY A 59 -7.05 -9.49 -0.15
C GLY A 59 -5.86 -10.33 0.32
N MET A 60 -4.72 -9.66 0.37
CA MET A 60 -3.51 -10.19 0.99
C MET A 60 -2.62 -9.01 1.39
N LEU A 61 -1.77 -9.24 2.37
CA LEU A 61 -0.87 -8.23 2.93
C LEU A 61 0.59 -8.68 2.80
N VAL A 62 1.45 -7.75 2.44
CA VAL A 62 2.91 -7.89 2.51
C VAL A 62 3.43 -6.97 3.61
N LEU A 63 4.26 -7.52 4.49
CA LEU A 63 5.07 -6.75 5.44
C LEU A 63 6.54 -6.73 5.01
N ALA A 64 7.17 -5.59 5.21
CA ALA A 64 8.62 -5.45 5.18
C ALA A 64 9.13 -5.29 6.61
N ARG A 65 10.12 -6.10 7.00
CA ARG A 65 10.77 -6.03 8.31
C ARG A 65 12.23 -5.60 8.15
N VAL A 66 12.68 -4.75 9.04
CA VAL A 66 14.08 -4.34 9.17
C VAL A 66 14.54 -4.77 10.56
N ASP A 67 15.57 -5.59 10.63
CA ASP A 67 16.09 -6.15 11.88
C ASP A 67 15.00 -6.83 12.74
N GLY A 68 14.01 -7.46 12.08
CA GLY A 68 12.88 -8.15 12.71
C GLY A 68 11.69 -7.25 13.05
N GLU A 69 11.82 -5.94 13.01
CA GLU A 69 10.76 -4.98 13.29
C GLU A 69 9.91 -4.69 12.04
N ALA A 70 8.60 -4.71 12.17
CA ALA A 70 7.68 -4.36 11.09
C ALA A 70 7.84 -2.87 10.75
N ALA A 71 8.28 -2.59 9.52
CA ALA A 71 8.69 -1.25 9.08
C ALA A 71 7.80 -0.65 8.00
N ALA A 72 7.20 -1.50 7.17
CA ALA A 72 6.35 -1.08 6.06
C ALA A 72 5.36 -2.17 5.69
N CYS A 73 4.27 -1.79 5.02
CA CYS A 73 3.31 -2.74 4.46
C CYS A 73 2.70 -2.24 3.15
N GLY A 74 2.03 -3.16 2.48
CA GLY A 74 1.17 -2.91 1.33
C GLY A 74 0.28 -4.11 1.10
N ALA A 75 -0.87 -3.89 0.48
CA ALA A 75 -1.87 -4.92 0.24
C ALA A 75 -2.32 -4.96 -1.22
N LEU A 76 -2.79 -6.13 -1.64
CA LEU A 76 -3.58 -6.33 -2.85
C LEU A 76 -4.98 -6.75 -2.47
N MET A 77 -5.96 -6.16 -3.14
CA MET A 77 -7.38 -6.52 -3.02
C MET A 77 -7.90 -7.00 -4.36
N ALA A 78 -8.73 -8.03 -4.35
CA ALA A 78 -9.48 -8.41 -5.54
C ALA A 78 -10.43 -7.26 -5.92
N HIS A 79 -10.30 -6.76 -7.15
CA HIS A 79 -11.15 -5.68 -7.65
C HIS A 79 -12.17 -6.16 -8.69
N GLY A 80 -11.85 -7.25 -9.39
CA GLY A 80 -12.59 -7.72 -10.55
C GLY A 80 -12.03 -7.10 -11.82
N GLN A 81 -12.90 -6.80 -12.79
CA GLN A 81 -12.45 -6.27 -14.08
C GLN A 81 -12.47 -4.73 -14.11
N VAL A 82 -11.43 -4.18 -14.70
CA VAL A 82 -11.31 -2.77 -15.06
C VAL A 82 -11.03 -2.68 -16.55
N ASP A 83 -11.94 -2.06 -17.31
CA ASP A 83 -11.92 -1.97 -18.77
C ASP A 83 -11.79 -3.35 -19.46
N GLY A 84 -12.42 -4.39 -18.88
CA GLY A 84 -12.36 -5.76 -19.41
C GLY A 84 -11.11 -6.56 -19.06
N PHE A 85 -10.23 -6.03 -18.22
CA PHE A 85 -9.01 -6.68 -17.75
C PHE A 85 -9.10 -7.05 -16.27
N ASP A 86 -8.64 -8.25 -15.92
CA ASP A 86 -8.58 -8.66 -14.52
C ASP A 86 -7.58 -7.78 -13.75
N ALA A 87 -8.09 -7.14 -12.71
CA ALA A 87 -7.36 -6.16 -11.94
C ALA A 87 -7.29 -6.50 -10.45
N LEU A 88 -6.14 -6.22 -9.84
CA LEU A 88 -5.98 -6.14 -8.39
C LEU A 88 -5.74 -4.68 -7.99
N GLU A 89 -6.29 -4.29 -6.85
CA GLU A 89 -6.13 -2.94 -6.33
C GLU A 89 -5.04 -2.92 -5.25
N VAL A 90 -4.07 -2.02 -5.43
CA VAL A 90 -3.04 -1.75 -4.42
C VAL A 90 -3.65 -0.89 -3.32
N LYS A 91 -3.54 -1.36 -2.10
CA LYS A 91 -4.06 -0.71 -0.89
C LYS A 91 -3.01 -0.68 0.20
N ARG A 92 -3.25 0.11 1.23
CA ARG A 92 -2.51 0.09 2.51
C ARG A 92 -1.00 0.23 2.37
N MET A 93 -0.53 1.04 1.42
CA MET A 93 0.89 1.37 1.31
C MET A 93 1.30 2.30 2.45
N LEU A 94 2.15 1.80 3.35
CA LEU A 94 2.66 2.53 4.50
C LEU A 94 4.15 2.22 4.70
N VAL A 95 4.93 3.24 5.03
CA VAL A 95 6.26 3.12 5.64
C VAL A 95 6.25 3.91 6.92
N LEU A 96 6.59 3.27 8.04
CA LEU A 96 6.67 3.96 9.32
C LEU A 96 7.71 5.09 9.27
N PRO A 97 7.46 6.22 9.93
CA PRO A 97 8.35 7.40 9.87
C PRO A 97 9.83 7.09 10.14
N ALA A 98 10.12 6.25 11.12
CA ALA A 98 11.48 5.86 11.50
C ALA A 98 12.25 5.09 10.40
N PHE A 99 11.54 4.52 9.43
CA PHE A 99 12.11 3.69 8.37
C PHE A 99 12.04 4.34 6.98
N ARG A 100 11.56 5.58 6.89
CA ARG A 100 11.49 6.31 5.61
C ARG A 100 12.87 6.58 5.02
N GLY A 101 12.92 6.83 3.70
CA GLY A 101 14.17 7.09 2.99
C GLY A 101 15.03 5.87 2.70
N ARG A 102 14.56 4.65 3.04
CA ARG A 102 15.29 3.39 2.84
C ARG A 102 14.79 2.56 1.65
N GLY A 103 13.90 3.12 0.83
CA GLY A 103 13.37 2.44 -0.36
C GLY A 103 12.31 1.36 -0.09
N LEU A 104 11.82 1.23 1.15
CA LEU A 104 10.89 0.15 1.54
C LEU A 104 9.57 0.19 0.76
N SER A 105 9.03 1.36 0.47
CA SER A 105 7.81 1.49 -0.33
C SER A 105 7.95 0.89 -1.72
N ARG A 106 9.10 1.11 -2.36
CA ARG A 106 9.42 0.51 -3.66
C ARG A 106 9.54 -1.00 -3.56
N LEU A 107 10.23 -1.52 -2.53
CA LEU A 107 10.37 -2.95 -2.32
C LEU A 107 9.02 -3.63 -2.11
N VAL A 108 8.16 -3.07 -1.27
CA VAL A 108 6.80 -3.58 -1.03
C VAL A 108 6.00 -3.55 -2.33
N LEU A 109 5.97 -2.43 -3.06
CA LEU A 109 5.21 -2.31 -4.30
C LEU A 109 5.70 -3.29 -5.38
N THR A 110 7.01 -3.47 -5.52
CA THR A 110 7.60 -4.47 -6.43
C THR A 110 7.16 -5.90 -6.05
N ARG A 111 7.11 -6.21 -4.75
CA ARG A 111 6.64 -7.53 -4.30
C ARG A 111 5.15 -7.74 -4.61
N LEU A 112 4.32 -6.73 -4.39
CA LEU A 112 2.90 -6.77 -4.75
C LEU A 112 2.71 -6.99 -6.25
N GLU A 113 3.48 -6.31 -7.09
CA GLU A 113 3.46 -6.50 -8.54
C GLU A 113 3.83 -7.94 -8.95
N GLN A 114 4.87 -8.51 -8.34
CA GLN A 114 5.24 -9.92 -8.58
C GLN A 114 4.11 -10.87 -8.22
N ILE A 115 3.46 -10.67 -7.07
CA ILE A 115 2.34 -11.49 -6.63
C ILE A 115 1.14 -11.32 -7.58
N ALA A 116 0.86 -10.11 -8.03
CA ALA A 116 -0.21 -9.85 -8.99
C ALA A 116 0.01 -10.60 -10.30
N ARG A 117 1.24 -10.61 -10.83
CA ARG A 117 1.62 -11.38 -12.02
C ARG A 117 1.45 -12.90 -11.78
N GLN A 118 1.86 -13.41 -10.62
CA GLN A 118 1.69 -14.82 -10.25
C GLN A 118 0.22 -15.22 -10.16
N ARG A 119 -0.66 -14.28 -9.84
CA ARG A 119 -2.12 -14.47 -9.81
C ARG A 119 -2.81 -14.21 -11.16
N ASN A 120 -2.03 -14.01 -12.22
CA ASN A 120 -2.50 -13.74 -13.58
C ASN A 120 -3.34 -12.45 -13.70
N ALA A 121 -3.17 -11.50 -12.78
CA ALA A 121 -3.77 -10.19 -12.94
C ALA A 121 -3.13 -9.47 -14.14
N GLN A 122 -3.94 -8.79 -14.91
CA GLN A 122 -3.51 -8.05 -16.11
C GLN A 122 -3.21 -6.58 -15.82
N LYS A 123 -3.83 -6.07 -14.74
CA LYS A 123 -3.64 -4.68 -14.29
C LYS A 123 -3.50 -4.60 -12.77
N LEU A 124 -2.70 -3.63 -12.34
CA LEU A 124 -2.80 -3.04 -11.02
C LEU A 124 -3.50 -1.69 -11.13
N VAL A 125 -4.42 -1.44 -10.21
CA VAL A 125 -5.09 -0.14 -10.06
C VAL A 125 -4.90 0.38 -8.65
N LEU A 126 -4.97 1.67 -8.46
CA LEU A 126 -4.93 2.29 -7.14
C LEU A 126 -5.56 3.69 -7.14
N MET A 127 -5.95 4.12 -5.96
CA MET A 127 -6.42 5.46 -5.67
C MET A 127 -5.48 6.12 -4.65
N CYS A 128 -5.14 7.37 -4.88
CA CYS A 128 -4.26 8.15 -4.01
C CYS A 128 -4.74 9.61 -3.94
N GLY A 129 -4.73 10.19 -2.76
CA GLY A 129 -5.12 11.58 -2.58
C GLY A 129 -3.99 12.58 -2.85
N PRO A 130 -4.33 13.85 -3.13
CA PRO A 130 -3.37 14.91 -3.46
C PRO A 130 -2.46 15.32 -2.28
N ARG A 131 -2.88 15.04 -1.05
CA ARG A 131 -2.10 15.37 0.16
C ARG A 131 -1.01 14.35 0.49
N GLN A 132 -0.74 13.41 -0.44
CA GLN A 132 0.29 12.37 -0.33
C GLN A 132 1.31 12.46 -1.48
N PRO A 133 2.08 13.56 -1.57
CA PRO A 133 2.98 13.80 -2.73
C PRO A 133 4.05 12.73 -2.89
N GLU A 134 4.51 12.14 -1.78
CA GLU A 134 5.52 11.06 -1.82
C GLU A 134 4.95 9.77 -2.45
N ALA A 135 3.69 9.44 -2.13
CA ALA A 135 3.00 8.29 -2.72
C ALA A 135 2.73 8.52 -4.21
N LEU A 136 2.29 9.72 -4.60
CA LEU A 136 2.09 10.08 -6.01
C LEU A 136 3.39 9.90 -6.81
N ARG A 137 4.51 10.42 -6.29
CA ARG A 137 5.82 10.27 -6.91
C ARG A 137 6.27 8.81 -6.99
N LEU A 138 6.01 8.02 -5.95
CA LEU A 138 6.31 6.59 -5.95
C LEU A 138 5.60 5.91 -7.13
N TYR A 139 4.29 6.07 -7.26
CA TYR A 139 3.51 5.39 -8.28
C TYR A 139 3.94 5.82 -9.69
N GLU A 140 4.11 7.10 -9.94
CA GLU A 140 4.58 7.62 -11.23
C GLU A 140 5.96 7.04 -11.60
N THR A 141 6.90 7.01 -10.67
CA THR A 141 8.25 6.46 -10.91
C THR A 141 8.28 4.94 -11.04
N GLN A 142 7.26 4.25 -10.54
CA GLN A 142 7.09 2.81 -10.70
C GLN A 142 6.25 2.42 -11.93
N GLY A 143 5.97 3.38 -12.82
CA GLY A 143 5.31 3.12 -14.10
C GLY A 143 3.79 3.07 -14.05
N PHE A 144 3.19 3.55 -12.98
CA PHE A 144 1.75 3.78 -12.96
C PHE A 144 1.41 5.06 -13.73
N VAL A 145 0.35 5.03 -14.49
CA VAL A 145 -0.18 6.16 -15.24
C VAL A 145 -1.53 6.60 -14.66
N ARG A 146 -1.81 7.88 -14.73
CA ARG A 146 -3.12 8.42 -14.33
C ARG A 146 -4.20 7.94 -15.27
N ARG A 147 -5.37 7.70 -14.70
CA ARG A 147 -6.55 7.27 -15.41
C ARG A 147 -7.82 7.93 -14.88
N SER A 148 -8.92 7.73 -15.58
CA SER A 148 -10.26 8.05 -15.08
C SER A 148 -10.62 7.20 -13.88
N ALA A 149 -11.58 7.67 -13.10
CA ALA A 149 -12.08 6.96 -11.93
C ALA A 149 -12.60 5.55 -12.26
N TYR A 150 -12.50 4.65 -11.29
CA TYR A 150 -13.03 3.29 -11.35
C TYR A 150 -13.64 2.90 -9.99
N GLY A 151 -14.49 1.88 -10.00
CA GLY A 151 -15.08 1.30 -8.78
C GLY A 151 -16.05 2.24 -8.05
N LYS A 152 -16.34 1.86 -6.81
CA LYS A 152 -17.36 2.53 -5.96
C LYS A 152 -16.95 3.94 -5.49
N HIS A 153 -15.68 4.30 -5.56
CA HIS A 153 -15.15 5.61 -5.16
C HIS A 153 -14.91 6.54 -6.36
N SER A 154 -15.54 6.25 -7.50
CA SER A 154 -15.36 7.01 -8.74
C SER A 154 -15.74 8.49 -8.65
N GLU A 155 -16.54 8.88 -7.67
CA GLU A 155 -16.97 10.26 -7.45
C GLU A 155 -16.20 10.97 -6.32
N HIS A 156 -15.12 10.36 -5.80
CA HIS A 156 -14.34 10.97 -4.72
C HIS A 156 -13.61 12.22 -5.22
N PRO A 157 -13.96 13.43 -4.69
CA PRO A 157 -13.51 14.70 -5.27
C PRO A 157 -12.01 14.95 -5.09
N LEU A 158 -11.36 14.27 -4.15
CA LEU A 158 -9.95 14.48 -3.79
C LEU A 158 -9.07 13.28 -4.15
N SER A 159 -9.50 12.42 -5.10
CA SER A 159 -8.70 11.25 -5.45
C SER A 159 -8.17 11.30 -6.86
N PHE A 160 -6.92 10.89 -6.99
CA PHE A 160 -6.31 10.54 -8.26
C PHE A 160 -6.30 9.02 -8.42
N PHE A 161 -6.60 8.58 -9.62
CA PHE A 161 -6.67 7.16 -9.97
C PHE A 161 -5.52 6.82 -10.89
N PHE A 162 -4.94 5.66 -10.66
CA PHE A 162 -3.78 5.19 -11.41
C PHE A 162 -3.98 3.75 -11.85
N GLU A 163 -3.33 3.36 -12.93
CA GLU A 163 -3.21 1.98 -13.37
C GLU A 163 -1.81 1.67 -13.87
N LYS A 164 -1.47 0.39 -13.81
CA LYS A 164 -0.28 -0.19 -14.44
C LYS A 164 -0.66 -1.50 -15.11
N THR A 165 -0.36 -1.64 -16.39
CA THR A 165 -0.46 -2.93 -17.11
C THR A 165 0.71 -3.81 -16.67
N LEU A 166 0.42 -5.08 -16.40
CA LEU A 166 1.38 -6.06 -15.90
C LEU A 166 2.01 -6.93 -16.99
#